data_2bc219e85e21b9203a1eb525c5047c3f
#
_entry.id   2bc219e85e21b9203a1eb525c5047c3f
#
_cell.length_a   1.000
_cell.length_b   1.000
_cell.length_c   1.000
_cell.angle_alpha   90.00
_cell.angle_beta   90.00
_cell.angle_gamma   90.00
#
_symmetry.space_group_name_H-M   'P 1'
#
loop_
_entity.id
_entity.type
_entity.pdbx_description
1 polymer ?
#
loop_
_entity_poly.entity_id
_entity_poly.type
_entity_poly.pdbx_seq_one_letter_code
_entity_poly.pdbx_strand_id
1 'polypeptide(L)'
;MLVGYSSSSSEEDGEAGGEAEGAKNQSETTCRKCQEEDDGLPKRKKPKTEEESPKSRLPLPGCVLAMFPDEVDSQTEDSSLHGGRIRSFKHERGNWASYVYFPYHPEEEFGELLDGILSAACARGVVLTVQDEFHLSLSQTVVLRHHWIQPFTQSLKSSLTLIARFVCSAGRLRVYSNAEKTRTFLGMEVSTGHAQLLELIRAVDRTMTEFRLETFYKDPSFHVSLAWCVGDQTVQMEECMQELQSLVDDHEDGPFVLRLDCSELRCRTGNKTFRFPLES
;
A
#
# COMPACT_ATOMS: atom_id res chain seq x y z
N MET A 1 -2.17 1.68 6.56
CA MET A 1 -1.68 1.09 7.81
C MET A 1 -0.23 1.49 7.95
N LEU A 2 0.10 2.42 8.83
CA LEU A 2 1.48 2.81 9.11
C LEU A 2 1.85 2.27 10.49
N VAL A 3 3.00 1.65 10.57
CA VAL A 3 3.60 1.29 11.85
C VAL A 3 4.61 2.38 12.17
N GLY A 4 4.44 3.07 13.29
CA GLY A 4 5.40 4.07 13.75
C GLY A 4 6.65 3.39 14.30
N TYR A 5 7.83 3.69 13.75
CA TYR A 5 9.11 3.24 14.27
C TYR A 5 9.85 4.36 14.97
N SER A 6 10.36 4.05 16.16
CA SER A 6 11.40 4.83 16.82
C SER A 6 12.75 4.32 16.29
N SER A 7 13.52 5.15 15.62
CA SER A 7 14.89 4.86 15.23
C SER A 7 15.84 5.19 16.38
N SER A 8 16.57 4.18 16.84
CA SER A 8 17.81 4.36 17.61
C SER A 8 18.99 4.18 16.66
N SER A 9 19.67 5.26 16.40
CA SER A 9 20.97 5.30 15.73
C SER A 9 22.06 4.98 16.75
N SER A 10 22.90 4.02 16.46
CA SER A 10 24.22 3.88 17.06
C SER A 10 25.27 3.98 15.96
N GLU A 11 26.06 5.05 16.07
CA GLU A 11 27.28 5.27 15.30
C GLU A 11 28.37 4.38 15.88
N GLU A 12 29.14 3.70 15.02
CA GLU A 12 30.51 3.27 15.33
C GLU A 12 31.41 3.51 14.14
N ASP A 13 32.41 4.34 14.37
CA ASP A 13 33.56 4.67 13.53
C ASP A 13 34.49 3.45 13.37
N GLY A 14 35.11 3.32 12.18
CA GLY A 14 36.23 2.39 11.95
C GLY A 14 36.96 2.69 10.65
N GLU A 15 38.03 3.50 10.76
CA GLU A 15 39.05 3.75 9.73
C GLU A 15 39.91 2.51 9.43
N ALA A 16 40.36 2.42 8.18
CA ALA A 16 41.70 2.12 7.64
C ALA A 16 41.58 1.56 6.23
N GLY A 17 42.07 2.16 5.14
CA GLY A 17 43.47 2.33 4.84
C GLY A 17 43.94 1.28 3.82
N GLY A 18 44.27 1.67 2.55
CA GLY A 18 44.89 0.76 1.62
C GLY A 18 44.89 1.23 0.16
N GLU A 19 45.98 1.88 -0.24
CA GLU A 19 46.31 2.33 -1.60
C GLU A 19 46.65 1.14 -2.53
N ALA A 20 46.41 1.29 -3.86
CA ALA A 20 47.39 1.08 -4.95
C ALA A 20 46.73 1.24 -6.32
N GLU A 21 47.23 2.21 -7.07
CA GLU A 21 47.79 2.24 -8.44
C GLU A 21 47.11 1.29 -9.48
N GLY A 22 46.63 1.76 -10.60
CA GLY A 22 47.26 2.48 -11.68
C GLY A 22 46.98 1.75 -12.99
N ALA A 23 46.44 2.39 -14.02
CA ALA A 23 46.90 2.28 -15.42
C ALA A 23 46.01 3.09 -16.37
N LYS A 24 46.68 3.97 -17.06
CA LYS A 24 46.20 4.75 -18.20
C LYS A 24 45.93 3.86 -19.43
N ASN A 25 44.94 4.18 -20.23
CA ASN A 25 45.12 4.13 -21.66
C ASN A 25 44.25 5.16 -22.38
N GLN A 26 44.94 6.00 -23.13
CA GLN A 26 44.47 6.97 -24.09
C GLN A 26 44.14 6.28 -25.41
N SER A 27 43.11 6.71 -26.09
CA SER A 27 43.12 6.74 -27.57
C SER A 27 42.30 7.91 -28.07
N GLU A 28 43.01 8.86 -28.61
CA GLU A 28 42.57 9.92 -29.51
C GLU A 28 42.01 9.33 -30.80
N THR A 29 41.04 9.97 -31.40
CA THR A 29 40.98 10.17 -32.86
C THR A 29 39.93 11.20 -33.26
N THR A 30 40.37 12.34 -33.57
CA THR A 30 40.33 13.14 -34.82
C THR A 30 38.99 13.81 -35.19
N CYS A 31 39.12 15.10 -35.11
CA CYS A 31 38.39 16.20 -35.70
C CYS A 31 38.35 16.10 -37.26
N ARG A 32 37.23 16.39 -37.87
CA ARG A 32 37.14 16.89 -39.25
C ARG A 32 36.31 18.18 -39.30
N LYS A 33 37.02 19.26 -39.60
CA LYS A 33 36.53 20.54 -40.09
C LYS A 33 35.97 20.38 -41.51
N CYS A 34 34.85 21.03 -41.81
CA CYS A 34 34.50 21.57 -43.13
C CYS A 34 33.79 22.90 -42.91
N GLN A 35 34.35 23.81 -43.35
CA GLN A 35 34.33 25.11 -44.09
C GLN A 35 32.94 25.77 -44.25
N GLU A 36 33.02 27.05 -43.95
CA GLU A 36 32.06 28.12 -44.17
C GLU A 36 31.78 28.32 -45.67
N GLU A 37 30.50 28.59 -46.00
CA GLU A 37 30.15 29.49 -47.11
C GLU A 37 29.01 30.42 -46.68
N ASP A 38 29.28 31.68 -46.84
CA ASP A 38 28.54 32.90 -46.63
C ASP A 38 27.51 33.10 -47.75
N ASP A 39 26.24 33.36 -47.43
CA ASP A 39 25.42 34.18 -48.34
C ASP A 39 24.12 34.71 -47.62
N GLY A 40 24.08 36.02 -47.60
CA GLY A 40 22.84 36.78 -47.89
C GLY A 40 21.77 36.94 -46.78
N LEU A 41 21.89 37.99 -45.98
CA LEU A 41 20.81 38.55 -45.18
C LEU A 41 19.62 39.06 -46.02
N PRO A 42 18.40 38.94 -45.47
CA PRO A 42 17.64 40.16 -45.30
C PRO A 42 17.08 40.35 -43.87
N LYS A 43 17.21 41.57 -43.41
CA LYS A 43 16.76 42.13 -42.14
C LYS A 43 15.27 41.81 -41.85
N ARG A 44 15.03 41.07 -40.79
CA ARG A 44 13.69 40.86 -40.26
C ARG A 44 13.43 41.83 -39.10
N LYS A 45 12.35 42.61 -39.27
CA LYS A 45 11.79 43.56 -38.31
C LYS A 45 11.40 42.86 -37.00
N LYS A 46 11.68 43.52 -35.88
CA LYS A 46 11.18 43.14 -34.54
C LYS A 46 9.66 43.06 -34.52
N PRO A 47 9.03 42.00 -34.00
CA PRO A 47 7.63 42.03 -33.70
C PRO A 47 7.40 42.78 -32.38
N LYS A 48 6.40 43.66 -32.39
CA LYS A 48 5.82 44.31 -31.23
C LYS A 48 5.27 43.26 -30.26
N THR A 49 5.50 43.47 -28.99
CA THR A 49 4.83 42.81 -27.87
C THR A 49 3.33 43.17 -27.94
N GLU A 50 2.49 42.25 -28.36
CA GLU A 50 1.07 42.31 -28.15
C GLU A 50 0.75 41.47 -26.93
N GLU A 51 0.16 42.09 -25.91
CA GLU A 51 -0.43 41.44 -24.76
C GLU A 51 -1.52 40.47 -25.24
N GLU A 52 -1.27 39.16 -25.11
CA GLU A 52 -2.35 38.18 -25.30
C GLU A 52 -3.34 38.27 -24.14
N SER A 53 -4.50 38.91 -24.41
CA SER A 53 -5.68 38.77 -23.60
C SER A 53 -6.12 37.29 -23.55
N PRO A 54 -6.63 36.78 -22.41
CA PRO A 54 -7.03 35.38 -22.28
C PRO A 54 -8.15 35.07 -23.29
N LYS A 55 -7.91 34.10 -24.17
CA LYS A 55 -8.90 33.60 -25.14
C LYS A 55 -10.15 33.17 -24.39
N SER A 56 -11.18 33.95 -24.44
CA SER A 56 -12.50 33.62 -23.91
C SER A 56 -12.98 32.32 -24.56
N ARG A 57 -13.09 31.25 -23.77
CA ARG A 57 -13.73 30.03 -24.21
C ARG A 57 -15.18 30.34 -24.53
N LEU A 58 -15.61 30.00 -25.74
CA LEU A 58 -17.02 30.15 -26.13
C LEU A 58 -17.89 29.37 -25.14
N PRO A 59 -18.97 29.95 -24.62
CA PRO A 59 -19.88 29.25 -23.73
C PRO A 59 -20.51 28.06 -24.47
N LEU A 60 -20.53 26.91 -23.81
CA LEU A 60 -21.20 25.70 -24.32
C LEU A 60 -22.70 25.99 -24.48
N PRO A 61 -23.34 25.56 -25.59
CA PRO A 61 -24.79 25.69 -25.75
C PRO A 61 -25.54 25.04 -24.59
N GLY A 62 -26.59 25.70 -24.08
CA GLY A 62 -27.34 25.21 -22.91
C GLY A 62 -27.94 23.80 -23.06
N CYS A 63 -28.22 23.38 -24.31
CA CYS A 63 -28.64 22.01 -24.58
C CYS A 63 -27.56 20.96 -24.30
N VAL A 64 -26.29 21.30 -24.46
CA VAL A 64 -25.16 20.40 -24.12
C VAL A 64 -24.95 20.36 -22.62
N LEU A 65 -25.09 21.48 -21.91
CA LEU A 65 -25.07 21.54 -20.46
C LEU A 65 -26.23 20.76 -19.83
N ALA A 66 -27.40 20.75 -20.45
CA ALA A 66 -28.57 19.99 -19.98
C ALA A 66 -28.42 18.47 -20.22
N MET A 67 -27.59 18.04 -21.17
CA MET A 67 -27.28 16.62 -21.41
C MET A 67 -26.28 16.02 -20.38
N PHE A 68 -25.53 16.88 -19.73
CA PHE A 68 -24.62 16.53 -18.64
C PHE A 68 -24.99 17.43 -17.46
N PRO A 69 -26.08 17.11 -16.73
CA PRO A 69 -26.27 17.77 -15.45
C PRO A 69 -25.00 17.52 -14.66
N ASP A 70 -24.34 18.59 -14.20
CA ASP A 70 -23.37 18.51 -13.11
C ASP A 70 -24.14 17.99 -11.89
N GLU A 71 -24.37 16.68 -11.84
CA GLU A 71 -24.52 16.01 -10.57
C GLU A 71 -23.18 16.25 -9.88
N VAL A 72 -23.09 17.37 -9.18
CA VAL A 72 -22.19 17.54 -8.08
C VAL A 72 -22.59 16.41 -7.13
N ASP A 73 -21.93 15.26 -7.30
CA ASP A 73 -22.03 14.15 -6.40
C ASP A 73 -21.37 14.61 -5.08
N SER A 74 -22.04 15.54 -4.42
CA SER A 74 -21.83 15.88 -3.02
C SER A 74 -22.43 14.74 -2.20
N GLN A 75 -21.92 13.49 -2.44
CA GLN A 75 -22.02 12.48 -1.43
C GLN A 75 -21.20 13.02 -0.28
N THR A 76 -21.89 13.72 0.62
CA THR A 76 -21.41 13.93 1.97
C THR A 76 -20.99 12.54 2.45
N GLU A 77 -19.69 12.36 2.68
CA GLU A 77 -19.16 11.10 3.22
C GLU A 77 -19.72 10.98 4.63
N ASP A 78 -20.93 10.47 4.73
CA ASP A 78 -21.56 10.18 6.01
C ASP A 78 -20.87 8.94 6.58
N SER A 79 -19.83 9.18 7.39
CA SER A 79 -19.07 8.14 8.05
C SER A 79 -19.95 7.24 8.93
N SER A 80 -21.15 7.72 9.33
CA SER A 80 -22.09 6.94 10.15
C SER A 80 -22.61 5.70 9.40
N LEU A 81 -22.77 5.78 8.08
CA LEU A 81 -23.19 4.66 7.23
C LEU A 81 -22.11 3.57 7.08
N HIS A 82 -20.87 3.87 7.48
CA HIS A 82 -19.71 3.00 7.35
C HIS A 82 -19.05 2.70 8.70
N GLY A 83 -19.82 2.75 9.81
CA GLY A 83 -19.29 2.47 11.15
C GLY A 83 -18.20 3.44 11.61
N GLY A 84 -18.29 4.72 11.19
CA GLY A 84 -17.30 5.76 11.53
C GLY A 84 -16.02 5.72 10.66
N ARG A 85 -15.94 4.89 9.63
CA ARG A 85 -14.79 4.83 8.71
C ARG A 85 -14.69 6.10 7.90
N ILE A 86 -13.55 6.77 7.97
CA ILE A 86 -13.19 7.88 7.09
C ILE A 86 -12.31 7.32 5.97
N ARG A 87 -12.61 7.68 4.73
CA ARG A 87 -11.80 7.26 3.58
C ARG A 87 -10.47 8.02 3.56
N SER A 88 -9.38 7.33 3.25
CA SER A 88 -8.05 7.95 3.12
C SER A 88 -7.91 8.79 1.84
N PHE A 89 -8.83 8.69 0.88
CA PHE A 89 -8.85 9.47 -0.37
C PHE A 89 -10.28 9.69 -0.83
N LYS A 90 -10.49 10.85 -1.51
CA LYS A 90 -11.81 11.22 -2.03
C LYS A 90 -12.28 10.24 -3.10
N HIS A 91 -13.59 9.98 -3.12
CA HIS A 91 -14.21 9.26 -4.22
C HIS A 91 -14.18 10.12 -5.48
N GLU A 92 -13.51 9.64 -6.52
CA GLU A 92 -13.52 10.25 -7.85
C GLU A 92 -13.96 9.20 -8.87
N ARG A 93 -14.82 9.61 -9.79
CA ARG A 93 -15.30 8.71 -10.85
C ARG A 93 -14.13 8.21 -11.70
N GLY A 94 -14.02 6.88 -11.84
CA GLY A 94 -12.92 6.24 -12.57
C GLY A 94 -11.68 5.92 -11.75
N ASN A 95 -11.65 6.29 -10.47
CA ASN A 95 -10.64 5.90 -9.50
C ASN A 95 -11.11 4.71 -8.66
N TRP A 96 -10.25 3.72 -8.51
CA TRP A 96 -10.56 2.46 -7.85
C TRP A 96 -9.55 2.18 -6.75
N ALA A 97 -10.02 2.13 -5.51
CA ALA A 97 -9.22 1.66 -4.39
C ALA A 97 -8.75 0.23 -4.65
N SER A 98 -7.44 0.01 -4.60
CA SER A 98 -6.82 -1.26 -4.96
C SER A 98 -5.76 -1.65 -3.95
N TYR A 99 -5.70 -2.92 -3.61
CA TYR A 99 -4.68 -3.49 -2.72
C TYR A 99 -4.44 -4.97 -3.02
N VAL A 100 -3.26 -5.42 -2.65
CA VAL A 100 -2.79 -6.81 -2.86
C VAL A 100 -2.68 -7.50 -1.50
N TYR A 101 -3.15 -8.74 -1.40
CA TYR A 101 -3.26 -9.44 -0.14
C TYR A 101 -3.34 -10.96 -0.30
N PHE A 102 -3.05 -11.71 0.79
CA PHE A 102 -3.47 -13.09 0.97
C PHE A 102 -4.76 -13.13 1.80
N PRO A 103 -5.80 -13.86 1.36
CA PRO A 103 -6.97 -14.09 2.19
C PRO A 103 -6.64 -15.06 3.32
N TYR A 104 -7.23 -14.85 4.46
CA TYR A 104 -7.27 -15.83 5.55
C TYR A 104 -8.71 -16.27 5.77
N HIS A 105 -8.92 -17.56 5.78
CA HIS A 105 -10.23 -18.17 6.05
C HIS A 105 -10.15 -18.82 7.43
N PRO A 106 -10.78 -18.22 8.43
CA PRO A 106 -10.70 -18.73 9.80
C PRO A 106 -11.42 -20.07 9.95
N GLU A 107 -10.87 -20.92 10.80
CA GLU A 107 -11.49 -22.12 11.33
C GLU A 107 -12.35 -21.76 12.55
N GLU A 108 -13.16 -22.71 13.06
CA GLU A 108 -14.10 -22.49 14.16
C GLU A 108 -13.38 -22.03 15.43
N GLU A 109 -12.27 -22.67 15.78
CA GLU A 109 -11.41 -22.33 16.93
C GLU A 109 -10.94 -20.86 16.94
N PHE A 110 -10.64 -20.32 15.75
CA PHE A 110 -10.30 -18.89 15.64
C PHE A 110 -11.48 -18.00 16.01
N GLY A 111 -12.71 -18.39 15.65
CA GLY A 111 -13.92 -17.64 15.99
C GLY A 111 -14.11 -17.56 17.51
N GLU A 112 -13.97 -18.68 18.22
CA GLU A 112 -14.08 -18.76 19.67
C GLU A 112 -13.01 -17.92 20.39
N LEU A 113 -11.76 -18.02 19.94
CA LEU A 113 -10.66 -17.19 20.44
C LEU A 113 -10.94 -15.69 20.24
N LEU A 114 -11.42 -15.31 19.04
CA LEU A 114 -11.71 -13.92 18.72
C LEU A 114 -12.83 -13.36 19.61
N ASP A 115 -13.89 -14.13 19.84
CA ASP A 115 -14.99 -13.74 20.73
C ASP A 115 -14.49 -13.54 22.17
N GLY A 116 -13.58 -14.39 22.65
CA GLY A 116 -12.92 -14.24 23.93
C GLY A 116 -12.10 -12.95 24.02
N ILE A 117 -11.31 -12.67 22.98
CA ILE A 117 -10.49 -11.45 22.87
C ILE A 117 -11.39 -10.19 22.89
N LEU A 118 -12.47 -10.19 22.12
CA LEU A 118 -13.40 -9.06 22.07
C LEU A 118 -14.08 -8.80 23.41
N SER A 119 -14.47 -9.87 24.09
CA SER A 119 -15.11 -9.81 25.41
C SER A 119 -14.15 -9.24 26.46
N ALA A 120 -12.89 -9.68 26.47
CA ALA A 120 -11.87 -9.20 27.39
C ALA A 120 -11.51 -7.72 27.11
N ALA A 121 -11.36 -7.32 25.84
CA ALA A 121 -11.13 -5.93 25.47
C ALA A 121 -12.29 -5.02 25.89
N CYS A 122 -13.54 -5.49 25.67
CA CYS A 122 -14.74 -4.76 26.07
C CYS A 122 -14.80 -4.57 27.61
N ALA A 123 -14.44 -5.58 28.40
CA ALA A 123 -14.36 -5.49 29.86
C ALA A 123 -13.34 -4.41 30.35
N ARG A 124 -12.35 -4.09 29.51
CA ARG A 124 -11.36 -3.02 29.74
C ARG A 124 -11.78 -1.68 29.12
N GLY A 125 -13.00 -1.59 28.59
CA GLY A 125 -13.53 -0.37 27.98
C GLY A 125 -13.14 -0.12 26.54
N VAL A 126 -12.48 -1.09 25.86
CA VAL A 126 -12.12 -1.01 24.45
C VAL A 126 -13.13 -1.78 23.62
N VAL A 127 -14.01 -1.06 22.92
CA VAL A 127 -15.02 -1.67 22.04
C VAL A 127 -14.44 -1.86 20.63
N LEU A 128 -14.25 -3.13 20.28
CA LEU A 128 -13.67 -3.52 18.98
C LEU A 128 -14.76 -4.00 18.02
N THR A 129 -14.59 -3.65 16.75
CA THR A 129 -15.39 -4.16 15.63
C THR A 129 -14.58 -5.20 14.86
N VAL A 130 -15.13 -6.37 14.63
CA VAL A 130 -14.48 -7.44 13.87
C VAL A 130 -14.25 -7.01 12.42
N GLN A 131 -13.17 -7.49 11.81
CA GLN A 131 -12.95 -7.31 10.37
C GLN A 131 -13.96 -8.13 9.56
N ASP A 132 -14.48 -7.54 8.50
CA ASP A 132 -15.41 -8.23 7.57
C ASP A 132 -14.73 -9.38 6.81
N GLU A 133 -13.45 -9.22 6.49
CA GLU A 133 -12.60 -10.20 5.79
C GLU A 133 -11.19 -10.18 6.40
N PHE A 134 -10.70 -11.35 6.81
CA PHE A 134 -9.33 -11.47 7.33
C PHE A 134 -8.35 -11.65 6.18
N HIS A 135 -7.24 -10.93 6.25
CA HIS A 135 -6.22 -10.98 5.22
C HIS A 135 -4.86 -10.47 5.70
N LEU A 136 -3.81 -10.95 5.06
CA LEU A 136 -2.45 -10.43 5.18
C LEU A 136 -2.20 -9.45 4.03
N SER A 137 -1.98 -8.18 4.33
CA SER A 137 -1.71 -7.14 3.32
C SER A 137 -0.28 -7.24 2.77
N LEU A 138 -0.16 -7.10 1.44
CA LEU A 138 1.11 -7.13 0.69
C LEU A 138 1.35 -5.83 -0.10
N SER A 139 0.43 -4.90 -0.03
CA SER A 139 0.57 -3.53 -0.53
C SER A 139 -0.18 -2.56 0.37
N GLN A 140 0.16 -1.29 0.26
CA GLN A 140 -0.72 -0.23 0.71
C GLN A 140 -1.97 -0.20 -0.17
N THR A 141 -3.05 0.44 0.30
CA THR A 141 -4.20 0.74 -0.55
C THR A 141 -3.83 1.91 -1.45
N VAL A 142 -3.83 1.66 -2.76
CA VAL A 142 -3.52 2.65 -3.81
C VAL A 142 -4.75 2.93 -4.66
N VAL A 143 -4.71 4.02 -5.43
CA VAL A 143 -5.78 4.38 -6.35
C VAL A 143 -5.37 4.02 -7.77
N LEU A 144 -6.09 3.07 -8.39
CA LEU A 144 -5.94 2.74 -9.80
C LEU A 144 -7.00 3.45 -10.63
N ARG A 145 -6.59 4.01 -11.76
CA ARG A 145 -7.51 4.47 -12.79
C ARG A 145 -8.07 3.28 -13.55
N HIS A 146 -9.32 3.35 -13.97
CA HIS A 146 -10.00 2.23 -14.63
C HIS A 146 -9.20 1.60 -15.79
N HIS A 147 -8.59 2.41 -16.64
CA HIS A 147 -7.80 1.93 -17.80
C HIS A 147 -6.46 1.30 -17.40
N TRP A 148 -6.01 1.46 -16.15
CA TRP A 148 -4.79 0.83 -15.63
C TRP A 148 -5.05 -0.54 -15.01
N ILE A 149 -6.29 -0.89 -14.70
CA ILE A 149 -6.61 -2.13 -13.98
C ILE A 149 -6.07 -3.36 -14.73
N GLN A 150 -6.38 -3.48 -16.03
CA GLN A 150 -5.95 -4.64 -16.81
C GLN A 150 -4.43 -4.70 -17.01
N PRO A 151 -3.71 -3.65 -17.46
CA PRO A 151 -2.26 -3.70 -17.57
C PRO A 151 -1.57 -3.91 -16.21
N PHE A 152 -2.07 -3.32 -15.12
CA PHE A 152 -1.56 -3.54 -13.77
C PHE A 152 -1.67 -5.01 -13.34
N THR A 153 -2.84 -5.62 -13.50
CA THR A 153 -3.07 -7.03 -13.13
C THR A 153 -2.24 -7.98 -13.98
N GLN A 154 -1.98 -7.64 -15.23
CA GLN A 154 -1.11 -8.43 -16.12
C GLN A 154 0.36 -8.31 -15.74
N SER A 155 0.86 -7.12 -15.42
CA SER A 155 2.21 -6.90 -14.88
C SER A 155 2.40 -7.63 -13.56
N LEU A 156 1.43 -7.52 -12.65
CA LEU A 156 1.44 -8.23 -11.37
C LEU A 156 1.53 -9.74 -11.57
N LYS A 157 0.72 -10.31 -12.46
CA LYS A 157 0.77 -11.73 -12.79
C LYS A 157 2.16 -12.16 -13.29
N SER A 158 2.76 -11.36 -14.19
CA SER A 158 4.10 -11.64 -14.71
C SER A 158 5.18 -11.57 -13.62
N SER A 159 5.05 -10.64 -12.68
CA SER A 159 6.00 -10.49 -11.56
C SER A 159 5.95 -11.64 -10.56
N LEU A 160 4.85 -12.41 -10.52
CA LEU A 160 4.61 -13.51 -9.58
C LEU A 160 4.95 -14.90 -10.16
N THR A 161 5.27 -15.00 -11.44
CA THR A 161 5.37 -16.29 -12.17
C THR A 161 6.35 -17.31 -11.57
N LEU A 162 7.38 -16.84 -10.85
CA LEU A 162 8.42 -17.72 -10.29
C LEU A 162 8.36 -17.84 -8.75
N ILE A 163 7.27 -17.37 -8.14
CA ILE A 163 7.13 -17.41 -6.70
C ILE A 163 6.36 -18.66 -6.29
N ALA A 164 7.03 -19.52 -5.53
CA ALA A 164 6.43 -20.72 -4.99
C ALA A 164 5.46 -20.42 -3.85
N ARG A 165 4.45 -21.27 -3.70
CA ARG A 165 3.56 -21.24 -2.52
C ARG A 165 4.31 -21.58 -1.25
N PHE A 166 3.86 -21.04 -0.13
CA PHE A 166 4.43 -21.27 1.20
C PHE A 166 3.37 -21.12 2.29
N VAL A 167 3.77 -21.36 3.53
CA VAL A 167 2.89 -21.20 4.68
C VAL A 167 3.52 -20.18 5.64
N CYS A 168 2.71 -19.26 6.14
CA CYS A 168 3.05 -18.37 7.24
C CYS A 168 2.34 -18.81 8.51
N SER A 169 2.92 -18.49 9.67
CA SER A 169 2.23 -18.58 10.94
C SER A 169 2.28 -17.25 11.69
N ALA A 170 1.25 -17.00 12.49
CA ALA A 170 1.12 -15.84 13.36
C ALA A 170 0.54 -16.27 14.70
N GLY A 171 0.99 -15.67 15.82
CA GLY A 171 0.54 -16.07 17.15
C GLY A 171 0.69 -14.95 18.18
N ARG A 172 1.31 -13.84 17.83
CA ARG A 172 1.50 -12.71 18.73
C ARG A 172 0.54 -11.58 18.40
N LEU A 173 -0.24 -11.16 19.37
CA LEU A 173 -1.08 -9.99 19.24
C LEU A 173 -0.26 -8.70 19.27
N ARG A 174 -0.68 -7.73 18.47
CA ARG A 174 -0.06 -6.41 18.41
C ARG A 174 -1.06 -5.34 18.04
N VAL A 175 -0.84 -4.14 18.55
CA VAL A 175 -1.64 -2.96 18.25
C VAL A 175 -1.03 -2.24 17.04
N TYR A 176 -1.89 -1.80 16.14
CA TYR A 176 -1.53 -1.01 14.96
C TYR A 176 -2.43 0.20 14.86
N SER A 177 -1.94 1.28 14.28
CA SER A 177 -2.76 2.43 13.93
C SER A 177 -2.50 2.86 12.49
N ASN A 178 -3.49 3.48 11.84
CA ASN A 178 -3.25 4.14 10.57
C ASN A 178 -2.48 5.45 10.76
N ALA A 179 -1.92 5.97 9.67
CA ALA A 179 -1.10 7.18 9.69
C ALA A 179 -1.80 8.38 10.31
N GLU A 180 -3.09 8.53 10.01
CA GLU A 180 -3.92 9.62 10.46
C GLU A 180 -4.42 9.43 11.90
N LYS A 181 -4.10 8.31 12.55
CA LYS A 181 -4.58 7.94 13.88
C LYS A 181 -6.10 8.01 14.06
N THR A 182 -6.82 7.80 12.97
CA THR A 182 -8.29 7.76 12.96
C THR A 182 -8.85 6.40 13.29
N ARG A 183 -8.01 5.35 13.25
CA ARG A 183 -8.36 3.97 13.61
C ARG A 183 -7.21 3.26 14.28
N THR A 184 -7.55 2.44 15.26
CA THR A 184 -6.64 1.51 15.93
C THR A 184 -7.08 0.08 15.61
N PHE A 185 -6.12 -0.81 15.36
CA PHE A 185 -6.37 -2.20 14.97
C PHE A 185 -5.66 -3.14 15.94
N LEU A 186 -6.32 -4.23 16.27
CA LEU A 186 -5.69 -5.40 16.87
C LEU A 186 -5.36 -6.38 15.75
N GLY A 187 -4.11 -6.78 15.64
CA GLY A 187 -3.65 -7.73 14.64
C GLY A 187 -2.83 -8.84 15.25
N MET A 188 -2.76 -9.96 14.54
CA MET A 188 -1.87 -11.08 14.88
C MET A 188 -0.64 -11.04 13.99
N GLU A 189 0.52 -10.80 14.60
CA GLU A 189 1.80 -10.61 13.89
C GLU A 189 2.33 -11.95 13.39
N VAL A 190 2.83 -11.95 12.15
CA VAL A 190 3.45 -13.12 11.53
C VAL A 190 4.77 -13.42 12.21
N SER A 191 4.95 -14.69 12.60
CA SER A 191 6.16 -15.22 13.24
C SER A 191 7.07 -15.97 12.28
N THR A 192 6.51 -16.64 11.25
CA THR A 192 7.27 -17.41 10.26
C THR A 192 6.88 -17.03 8.83
N GLY A 193 7.80 -17.23 7.86
CA GLY A 193 7.54 -16.91 6.45
C GLY A 193 7.98 -15.52 6.00
N HIS A 194 8.69 -14.75 6.85
CA HIS A 194 9.11 -13.38 6.55
C HIS A 194 9.97 -13.28 5.28
N ALA A 195 10.88 -14.20 5.04
CA ALA A 195 11.76 -14.16 3.88
C ALA A 195 10.98 -14.27 2.57
N GLN A 196 10.01 -15.19 2.51
CA GLN A 196 9.12 -15.39 1.37
C GLN A 196 8.19 -14.19 1.17
N LEU A 197 7.64 -13.64 2.26
CA LEU A 197 6.83 -12.42 2.20
C LEU A 197 7.61 -11.23 1.68
N LEU A 198 8.87 -11.04 2.09
CA LEU A 198 9.73 -9.97 1.58
C LEU A 198 10.06 -10.14 0.09
N GLU A 199 10.30 -11.37 -0.36
CA GLU A 199 10.49 -11.66 -1.78
C GLU A 199 9.24 -11.30 -2.60
N LEU A 200 8.08 -11.67 -2.09
CA LEU A 200 6.79 -11.39 -2.71
C LEU A 200 6.48 -9.89 -2.77
N ILE A 201 6.77 -9.15 -1.69
CA ILE A 201 6.66 -7.69 -1.68
C ILE A 201 7.56 -7.07 -2.74
N ARG A 202 8.80 -7.52 -2.90
CA ARG A 202 9.68 -7.00 -3.96
C ARG A 202 9.07 -7.22 -5.36
N ALA A 203 8.37 -8.32 -5.58
CA ALA A 203 7.66 -8.58 -6.83
C ALA A 203 6.46 -7.65 -7.00
N VAL A 204 5.66 -7.44 -5.97
CA VAL A 204 4.53 -6.50 -5.97
C VAL A 204 5.02 -5.07 -6.17
N ASP A 205 6.06 -4.65 -5.45
CA ASP A 205 6.62 -3.29 -5.51
C ASP A 205 7.24 -2.96 -6.87
N ARG A 206 7.76 -3.93 -7.61
CA ARG A 206 8.17 -3.72 -9.02
C ARG A 206 6.96 -3.26 -9.85
N THR A 207 5.83 -3.93 -9.70
CA THR A 207 4.58 -3.53 -10.39
C THR A 207 4.09 -2.18 -9.89
N MET A 208 4.09 -1.92 -8.58
CA MET A 208 3.69 -0.61 -8.04
C MET A 208 4.55 0.52 -8.62
N THR A 209 5.86 0.33 -8.70
CA THR A 209 6.81 1.30 -9.26
C THR A 209 6.58 1.55 -10.75
N GLU A 210 6.28 0.51 -11.54
CA GLU A 210 5.96 0.62 -12.97
C GLU A 210 4.78 1.56 -13.20
N PHE A 211 3.77 1.51 -12.32
CA PHE A 211 2.58 2.36 -12.38
C PHE A 211 2.71 3.66 -11.57
N ARG A 212 3.89 3.96 -11.02
CA ARG A 212 4.16 5.13 -10.18
C ARG A 212 3.23 5.21 -8.96
N LEU A 213 2.95 4.06 -8.38
CA LEU A 213 2.17 3.91 -7.16
C LEU A 213 3.10 3.78 -5.96
N GLU A 214 2.55 3.98 -4.76
CA GLU A 214 3.30 3.80 -3.53
C GLU A 214 3.64 2.33 -3.31
N THR A 215 4.90 2.08 -2.95
CA THR A 215 5.42 0.76 -2.59
C THR A 215 5.03 0.41 -1.16
N PHE A 216 5.27 -0.83 -0.75
CA PHE A 216 5.03 -1.23 0.63
C PHE A 216 5.98 -0.52 1.61
N TYR A 217 5.78 -0.73 2.90
CA TYR A 217 6.60 -0.10 3.95
C TYR A 217 8.04 -0.60 3.91
N LYS A 218 9.01 0.26 4.24
CA LYS A 218 10.44 -0.10 4.28
C LYS A 218 10.73 -1.20 5.29
N ASP A 219 10.10 -1.09 6.48
CA ASP A 219 10.20 -2.05 7.56
C ASP A 219 8.82 -2.64 7.82
N PRO A 220 8.41 -3.68 7.09
CA PRO A 220 7.07 -4.20 7.18
C PRO A 220 6.88 -5.06 8.45
N SER A 221 5.83 -4.75 9.20
CA SER A 221 5.30 -5.65 10.24
C SER A 221 4.12 -6.41 9.64
N PHE A 222 4.37 -7.63 9.19
CA PHE A 222 3.33 -8.48 8.60
C PHE A 222 2.35 -8.96 9.66
N HIS A 223 1.07 -8.78 9.41
CA HIS A 223 0.03 -9.19 10.36
C HIS A 223 -1.30 -9.43 9.66
N VAL A 224 -2.16 -10.19 10.32
CA VAL A 224 -3.58 -10.31 9.98
C VAL A 224 -4.35 -9.43 10.97
N SER A 225 -5.07 -8.42 10.49
CA SER A 225 -5.93 -7.59 11.35
C SER A 225 -7.16 -8.37 11.77
N LEU A 226 -7.41 -8.46 13.08
CA LEU A 226 -8.53 -9.20 13.66
C LEU A 226 -9.74 -8.30 13.88
N ALA A 227 -9.52 -7.16 14.53
CA ALA A 227 -10.58 -6.21 14.87
C ALA A 227 -10.02 -4.78 14.89
N TRP A 228 -10.89 -3.78 14.95
CA TRP A 228 -10.52 -2.37 14.93
C TRP A 228 -11.50 -1.53 15.75
N CYS A 229 -11.07 -0.32 16.11
CA CYS A 229 -11.92 0.72 16.70
C CYS A 229 -11.60 2.09 16.09
N VAL A 230 -12.54 3.03 16.25
CA VAL A 230 -12.39 4.42 15.81
C VAL A 230 -11.47 5.18 16.75
N GLY A 231 -10.64 6.04 16.20
CA GLY A 231 -9.72 6.91 16.93
C GLY A 231 -8.40 6.24 17.31
N ASP A 232 -7.58 6.97 18.04
CA ASP A 232 -6.32 6.48 18.59
C ASP A 232 -6.57 5.90 19.99
N GLN A 233 -6.78 4.60 20.06
CA GLN A 233 -6.97 3.81 21.27
C GLN A 233 -5.71 2.96 21.59
N THR A 234 -4.56 3.33 21.03
CA THR A 234 -3.32 2.56 21.15
C THR A 234 -2.94 2.32 22.61
N VAL A 235 -2.98 3.33 23.43
CA VAL A 235 -2.58 3.24 24.85
C VAL A 235 -3.51 2.28 25.62
N GLN A 236 -4.83 2.47 25.46
CA GLN A 236 -5.83 1.63 26.13
C GLN A 236 -5.74 0.17 25.70
N MET A 237 -5.46 -0.09 24.42
CA MET A 237 -5.28 -1.45 23.91
C MET A 237 -3.97 -2.06 24.42
N GLU A 238 -2.89 -1.29 24.49
CA GLU A 238 -1.61 -1.77 25.03
C GLU A 238 -1.71 -2.14 26.52
N GLU A 239 -2.53 -1.44 27.32
CA GLU A 239 -2.77 -1.73 28.73
C GLU A 239 -3.45 -3.11 28.94
N CYS A 240 -4.28 -3.56 28.01
CA CYS A 240 -4.94 -4.88 28.10
C CYS A 240 -4.19 -5.98 27.30
N MET A 241 -3.12 -5.65 26.59
CA MET A 241 -2.46 -6.55 25.66
C MET A 241 -1.96 -7.84 26.32
N GLN A 242 -1.46 -7.77 27.54
CA GLN A 242 -0.98 -8.96 28.27
C GLN A 242 -2.13 -9.95 28.53
N GLU A 243 -3.31 -9.46 28.92
CA GLU A 243 -4.49 -10.28 29.15
C GLU A 243 -5.00 -10.90 27.84
N LEU A 244 -5.05 -10.11 26.77
CA LEU A 244 -5.44 -10.58 25.44
C LEU A 244 -4.47 -11.64 24.91
N GLN A 245 -3.16 -11.45 25.10
CA GLN A 245 -2.15 -12.42 24.69
C GLN A 245 -2.28 -13.73 25.47
N SER A 246 -2.61 -13.67 26.77
CA SER A 246 -2.82 -14.90 27.57
C SER A 246 -3.94 -15.77 27.00
N LEU A 247 -4.99 -15.19 26.40
CA LEU A 247 -6.04 -15.99 25.74
C LEU A 247 -5.50 -16.76 24.53
N VAL A 248 -4.50 -16.20 23.84
CA VAL A 248 -3.82 -16.86 22.72
C VAL A 248 -2.87 -17.95 23.21
N ASP A 249 -2.12 -17.67 24.30
CA ASP A 249 -1.09 -18.56 24.83
C ASP A 249 -1.67 -19.74 25.59
N ASP A 250 -2.79 -19.55 26.29
CA ASP A 250 -3.48 -20.52 27.13
C ASP A 250 -4.72 -21.14 26.44
N HIS A 251 -4.73 -21.17 25.11
CA HIS A 251 -5.82 -21.83 24.37
C HIS A 251 -5.89 -23.33 24.70
N GLU A 252 -7.08 -23.96 24.58
CA GLU A 252 -7.39 -25.30 25.13
C GLU A 252 -6.34 -26.37 24.86
N ASP A 253 -5.78 -26.43 23.65
CA ASP A 253 -4.79 -27.43 23.23
C ASP A 253 -3.34 -26.86 23.14
N GLY A 254 -3.07 -25.72 23.76
CA GLY A 254 -1.79 -25.01 23.72
C GLY A 254 -1.90 -23.69 22.96
N PRO A 255 -0.79 -22.95 22.78
CA PRO A 255 -0.83 -21.65 22.13
C PRO A 255 -1.50 -21.67 20.77
N PHE A 256 -2.50 -20.81 20.56
CA PHE A 256 -3.14 -20.70 19.28
C PHE A 256 -2.17 -20.13 18.24
N VAL A 257 -2.10 -20.80 17.09
CA VAL A 257 -1.25 -20.37 15.97
C VAL A 257 -2.09 -20.27 14.70
N LEU A 258 -2.35 -19.03 14.27
CA LEU A 258 -2.95 -18.75 12.97
C LEU A 258 -2.02 -19.29 11.88
N ARG A 259 -2.54 -20.18 11.04
CA ARG A 259 -1.82 -20.75 9.89
C ARG A 259 -2.42 -20.21 8.60
N LEU A 260 -1.59 -19.51 7.82
CA LEU A 260 -1.99 -18.90 6.55
C LEU A 260 -1.35 -19.63 5.39
N ASP A 261 -2.18 -20.23 4.52
CA ASP A 261 -1.75 -20.83 3.26
C ASP A 261 -1.59 -19.72 2.20
N CYS A 262 -0.35 -19.45 1.84
CA CYS A 262 0.03 -18.45 0.85
C CYS A 262 0.14 -19.10 -0.54
N SER A 263 -0.96 -19.70 -1.01
CA SER A 263 -1.05 -20.38 -2.33
C SER A 263 -1.70 -19.52 -3.41
N GLU A 264 -2.58 -18.57 -3.04
CA GLU A 264 -3.28 -17.69 -3.97
C GLU A 264 -3.24 -16.24 -3.47
N LEU A 265 -2.49 -15.40 -4.18
CA LEU A 265 -2.48 -13.97 -3.94
C LEU A 265 -3.68 -13.33 -4.64
N ARG A 266 -4.26 -12.33 -4.00
CA ARG A 266 -5.41 -11.59 -4.54
C ARG A 266 -5.11 -10.11 -4.67
N CYS A 267 -5.63 -9.51 -5.74
CA CYS A 267 -5.70 -8.06 -5.91
C CYS A 267 -7.17 -7.64 -5.96
N ARG A 268 -7.60 -6.87 -4.97
CA ARG A 268 -8.93 -6.26 -4.98
C ARG A 268 -8.84 -4.86 -5.57
N THR A 269 -9.73 -4.56 -6.50
CA THR A 269 -9.85 -3.26 -7.16
C THR A 269 -11.32 -2.86 -7.14
N GLY A 270 -11.70 -2.02 -6.20
CA GLY A 270 -13.10 -1.72 -5.91
C GLY A 270 -13.91 -2.99 -5.60
N ASN A 271 -14.88 -3.32 -6.46
CA ASN A 271 -15.71 -4.53 -6.34
C ASN A 271 -15.17 -5.76 -7.10
N LYS A 272 -14.03 -5.62 -7.80
CA LYS A 272 -13.42 -6.72 -8.57
C LYS A 272 -12.27 -7.34 -7.78
N THR A 273 -12.17 -8.66 -7.81
CA THR A 273 -11.06 -9.42 -7.25
C THR A 273 -10.38 -10.25 -8.33
N PHE A 274 -9.08 -10.03 -8.50
CA PHE A 274 -8.22 -10.81 -9.39
C PHE A 274 -7.41 -11.79 -8.54
N ARG A 275 -7.25 -13.01 -9.05
CA ARG A 275 -6.60 -14.11 -8.33
C ARG A 275 -5.35 -14.55 -9.08
N PHE A 276 -4.29 -14.78 -8.33
CA PHE A 276 -2.98 -15.16 -8.84
C PHE A 276 -2.48 -16.38 -8.05
N PRO A 277 -2.70 -17.60 -8.55
CA PRO A 277 -2.14 -18.79 -7.93
C PRO A 277 -0.62 -18.74 -8.03
N LEU A 278 0.07 -19.09 -6.93
CA LEU A 278 1.51 -19.24 -6.87
C LEU A 278 1.92 -20.65 -7.31
N GLU A 279 3.17 -20.82 -7.76
CA GLU A 279 3.68 -22.12 -8.22
C GLU A 279 3.73 -23.15 -7.09
N SER A 280 3.60 -24.41 -7.46
CA SER A 280 3.57 -25.57 -6.55
C SER A 280 4.95 -26.02 -6.14
#